data_c18eb22977bf5da64ac2c6d3f9030731
#
_entry.id   c18eb22977bf5da64ac2c6d3f9030731
#
_cell.length_a   1.000
_cell.length_b   1.000
_cell.length_c   1.000
_cell.angle_alpha   90.00
_cell.angle_beta   90.00
_cell.angle_gamma   90.00
#
_symmetry.space_group_name_H-M   'P 1'
#
loop_
_entity.id
_entity.type
_entity.pdbx_description
1 polymer ?
#
loop_
_entity_poly.entity_id
_entity_poly.type
_entity_poly.pdbx_seq_one_letter_code
_entity_poly.pdbx_strand_id
1 'polypeptide(L)'
;EIRLRMHCIKGVGGDHAKFSPVATASYRLLPSITLTAPIRGADARKFARCFPKGVIGLEADPDTGEATAVVTDVMKDTVSRECLRHAEFKDKVSLGRVRDHFVFGVESTGQMPSDELFIESVRILRAKAHRFKSNLADVSR
;
A
#
# COMPACT_ATOMS: atom_id res chain seq x y z
N GLU A 1 -33.30 8.29 27.94
CA GLU A 1 -32.98 7.04 27.22
C GLU A 1 -33.78 6.97 25.91
N ILE A 2 -33.14 6.47 24.85
CA ILE A 2 -33.78 6.28 23.55
C ILE A 2 -34.02 4.78 23.36
N ARG A 3 -35.26 4.37 23.05
CA ARG A 3 -35.63 2.99 22.74
C ARG A 3 -36.16 2.93 21.31
N LEU A 4 -35.43 2.25 20.41
CA LEU A 4 -35.74 2.16 18.99
C LEU A 4 -35.96 0.69 18.57
N ARG A 5 -36.89 0.50 17.62
CA ARG A 5 -37.04 -0.75 16.88
C ARG A 5 -36.85 -0.41 15.39
N MET A 6 -35.91 -1.10 14.76
CA MET A 6 -35.58 -0.86 13.35
C MET A 6 -35.71 -2.16 12.56
N HIS A 7 -36.23 -2.07 11.33
CA HIS A 7 -36.27 -3.16 10.38
C HIS A 7 -35.12 -2.96 9.38
N CYS A 8 -34.21 -3.94 9.32
CA CYS A 8 -33.07 -3.91 8.41
C CYS A 8 -33.34 -4.85 7.23
N ILE A 9 -33.04 -4.41 6.04
CA ILE A 9 -33.10 -5.19 4.81
C ILE A 9 -31.68 -5.45 4.29
N LYS A 10 -31.48 -6.62 3.70
CA LYS A 10 -30.22 -7.01 3.08
C LYS A 10 -30.21 -6.55 1.63
N GLY A 11 -29.10 -5.98 1.17
CA GLY A 11 -28.89 -5.53 -0.21
C GLY A 11 -27.44 -5.70 -0.63
N VAL A 12 -27.15 -5.37 -1.86
CA VAL A 12 -25.81 -5.41 -2.45
C VAL A 12 -25.34 -4.01 -2.83
N GLY A 13 -24.04 -3.76 -2.75
CA GLY A 13 -23.45 -2.46 -3.07
C GLY A 13 -23.70 -1.97 -4.50
N GLY A 14 -24.00 -2.90 -5.43
CA GLY A 14 -24.40 -2.57 -6.81
C GLY A 14 -25.77 -1.89 -6.91
N ASP A 15 -26.69 -2.17 -5.98
CA ASP A 15 -28.01 -1.54 -5.92
C ASP A 15 -27.94 -0.15 -5.32
N HIS A 16 -27.22 -0.03 -4.21
CA HIS A 16 -27.00 1.25 -3.54
C HIS A 16 -25.76 1.19 -2.64
N ALA A 17 -24.98 2.27 -2.62
CA ALA A 17 -23.77 2.38 -1.80
C ALA A 17 -23.97 2.17 -0.29
N LYS A 18 -25.19 2.42 0.23
CA LYS A 18 -25.54 2.14 1.65
C LYS A 18 -25.37 0.68 2.05
N PHE A 19 -25.40 -0.24 1.09
CA PHE A 19 -25.22 -1.67 1.32
C PHE A 19 -23.75 -2.11 1.18
N SER A 20 -22.83 -1.20 0.82
CA SER A 20 -21.42 -1.52 0.75
C SER A 20 -20.86 -1.84 2.14
N PRO A 21 -20.20 -2.99 2.33
CA PRO A 21 -19.58 -3.33 3.60
C PRO A 21 -18.21 -2.68 3.79
N VAL A 22 -17.76 -1.89 2.81
CA VAL A 22 -16.45 -1.24 2.79
C VAL A 22 -16.61 0.27 2.80
N ALA A 23 -15.95 0.95 3.74
CA ALA A 23 -15.85 2.39 3.78
C ALA A 23 -14.77 2.89 2.80
N THR A 24 -13.56 2.35 2.92
CA THR A 24 -12.42 2.66 2.05
C THR A 24 -11.71 1.36 1.66
N ALA A 25 -11.44 1.21 0.37
CA ALA A 25 -10.56 0.17 -0.13
C ALA A 25 -9.57 0.78 -1.12
N SER A 26 -8.29 0.62 -0.86
CA SER A 26 -7.21 1.15 -1.69
C SER A 26 -6.06 0.16 -1.78
N TYR A 27 -5.20 0.33 -2.77
CA TYR A 27 -3.93 -0.37 -2.82
C TYR A 27 -2.81 0.54 -3.29
N ARG A 28 -1.60 0.18 -2.95
CA ARG A 28 -0.37 0.77 -3.50
C ARG A 28 0.64 -0.34 -3.76
N LEU A 29 1.56 -0.09 -4.69
CA LEU A 29 2.72 -0.95 -4.87
C LEU A 29 3.75 -0.68 -3.76
N LEU A 30 4.45 -1.72 -3.32
CA LEU A 30 5.53 -1.58 -2.36
C LEU A 30 6.60 -0.62 -2.92
N PRO A 31 6.95 0.47 -2.23
CA PRO A 31 8.04 1.34 -2.65
C PRO A 31 9.38 0.60 -2.67
N SER A 32 10.26 0.99 -3.57
CA SER A 32 11.63 0.50 -3.63
C SER A 32 12.59 1.69 -3.61
N ILE A 33 13.51 1.67 -2.65
CA ILE A 33 14.55 2.69 -2.48
C ILE A 33 15.89 1.98 -2.57
N THR A 34 16.67 2.28 -3.59
CA THR A 34 18.00 1.69 -3.80
C THR A 34 19.04 2.79 -3.74
N LEU A 35 20.01 2.66 -2.86
CA LEU A 35 21.17 3.54 -2.80
C LEU A 35 22.22 3.02 -3.80
N THR A 36 22.54 3.79 -4.80
CA THR A 36 23.56 3.46 -5.83
C THR A 36 24.96 3.81 -5.38
N ALA A 37 25.08 4.73 -4.42
CA ALA A 37 26.32 5.13 -3.79
C ALA A 37 26.09 5.41 -2.29
N PRO A 38 27.09 5.23 -1.42
CA PRO A 38 26.96 5.51 0.00
C PRO A 38 26.75 7.00 0.24
N ILE A 39 25.81 7.34 1.14
CA ILE A 39 25.53 8.70 1.59
C ILE A 39 25.97 8.78 3.06
N ARG A 40 26.93 9.64 3.38
CA ARG A 40 27.62 9.67 4.66
C ARG A 40 27.59 11.05 5.32
N GLY A 41 27.88 11.11 6.63
CA GLY A 41 28.09 12.32 7.39
C GLY A 41 26.87 13.23 7.46
N ALA A 42 27.06 14.51 7.18
CA ALA A 42 26.00 15.52 7.17
C ALA A 42 24.93 15.23 6.10
N ASP A 43 25.36 14.71 4.94
CA ASP A 43 24.47 14.34 3.84
C ASP A 43 23.55 13.18 4.24
N ALA A 44 24.02 12.20 4.99
CA ALA A 44 23.17 11.09 5.48
C ALA A 44 22.04 11.58 6.37
N ARG A 45 22.34 12.53 7.26
CA ARG A 45 21.33 13.15 8.13
C ARG A 45 20.33 14.00 7.35
N LYS A 46 20.80 14.70 6.32
CA LYS A 46 19.95 15.49 5.42
C LYS A 46 19.05 14.56 4.58
N PHE A 47 19.62 13.49 4.03
CA PHE A 47 18.91 12.49 3.26
C PHE A 47 17.80 11.82 4.08
N ALA A 48 18.09 11.43 5.33
CA ALA A 48 17.09 10.84 6.21
C ALA A 48 15.88 11.76 6.48
N ARG A 49 16.09 13.09 6.48
CA ARG A 49 15.00 14.07 6.67
C ARG A 49 14.09 14.21 5.43
N CYS A 50 14.53 13.75 4.26
CA CYS A 50 13.70 13.74 3.05
C CYS A 50 12.62 12.65 3.07
N PHE A 51 12.65 11.76 4.06
CA PHE A 51 11.73 10.64 4.20
C PHE A 51 10.99 10.69 5.55
N PRO A 52 9.84 10.04 5.65
CA PRO A 52 9.19 9.81 6.94
C PRO A 52 10.11 9.09 7.92
N LYS A 53 9.93 9.35 9.21
CA LYS A 53 10.73 8.74 10.27
C LYS A 53 10.67 7.20 10.21
N GLY A 54 11.84 6.58 10.15
CA GLY A 54 11.99 5.12 10.13
C GLY A 54 12.07 4.50 8.73
N VAL A 55 12.00 5.29 7.65
CA VAL A 55 12.29 4.80 6.28
C VAL A 55 13.80 4.67 6.08
N ILE A 56 14.54 5.71 6.47
CA ILE A 56 16.00 5.74 6.40
C ILE A 56 16.55 5.74 7.83
N GLY A 57 17.40 4.78 8.12
CA GLY A 57 18.20 4.68 9.33
C GLY A 57 19.56 5.35 9.12
N LEU A 58 20.23 5.66 10.24
CA LEU A 58 21.61 6.13 10.26
C LEU A 58 22.44 5.12 11.06
N GLU A 59 23.39 4.49 10.40
CA GLU A 59 24.33 3.58 11.02
C GLU A 59 25.70 4.20 11.04
N ALA A 60 26.50 3.93 12.09
CA ALA A 60 27.88 4.35 12.13
C ALA A 60 28.72 3.43 11.24
N ASP A 61 29.47 4.04 10.33
CA ASP A 61 30.45 3.31 9.53
C ASP A 61 31.51 2.70 10.47
N PRO A 62 31.76 1.39 10.42
CA PRO A 62 32.68 0.72 11.36
C PRO A 62 34.12 1.23 11.24
N ASP A 63 34.55 1.72 10.08
CA ASP A 63 35.92 2.16 9.83
C ASP A 63 36.15 3.63 10.14
N THR A 64 35.13 4.48 9.85
CA THR A 64 35.27 5.95 9.97
C THR A 64 34.47 6.55 11.10
N GLY A 65 33.52 5.80 11.68
CA GLY A 65 32.57 6.28 12.69
C GLY A 65 31.54 7.32 12.17
N GLU A 66 31.56 7.60 10.88
CA GLU A 66 30.59 8.52 10.26
C GLU A 66 29.22 7.91 10.11
N ALA A 67 28.17 8.71 10.26
CA ALA A 67 26.81 8.29 10.02
C ALA A 67 26.60 7.98 8.52
N THR A 68 26.17 6.78 8.20
CA THR A 68 25.82 6.33 6.85
C THR A 68 24.32 6.06 6.76
N ALA A 69 23.69 6.53 5.69
CA ALA A 69 22.27 6.32 5.46
C ALA A 69 22.02 4.87 5.00
N VAL A 70 21.06 4.20 5.65
CA VAL A 70 20.65 2.83 5.33
C VAL A 70 19.12 2.79 5.18
N VAL A 71 18.62 2.05 4.20
CA VAL A 71 17.18 1.85 4.02
C VAL A 71 16.70 0.83 5.05
N THR A 72 15.81 1.26 5.96
CA THR A 72 15.33 0.42 7.07
C THR A 72 13.94 -0.15 6.80
N ASP A 73 12.97 0.70 6.46
CA ASP A 73 11.59 0.26 6.28
C ASP A 73 10.90 1.06 5.16
N VAL A 74 10.87 0.47 3.97
CA VAL A 74 10.24 1.08 2.80
C VAL A 74 8.71 1.16 2.89
N MET A 75 8.08 0.36 3.78
CA MET A 75 6.63 0.39 3.98
C MET A 75 6.13 1.72 4.51
N LYS A 76 6.97 2.45 5.24
CA LYS A 76 6.65 3.76 5.81
C LYS A 76 6.80 4.91 4.81
N ASP A 77 7.36 4.65 3.61
CA ASP A 77 7.54 5.70 2.61
C ASP A 77 6.20 6.18 2.04
N THR A 78 6.05 7.50 1.97
CA THR A 78 4.89 8.19 1.38
C THR A 78 5.07 8.51 -0.11
N VAL A 79 6.19 8.11 -0.68
CA VAL A 79 6.55 8.36 -2.10
C VAL A 79 6.58 9.86 -2.44
N SER A 80 6.99 10.70 -1.49
CA SER A 80 7.10 12.16 -1.67
C SER A 80 8.16 12.57 -2.71
N ARG A 81 9.19 11.73 -2.90
CA ARG A 81 10.32 11.97 -3.80
C ARG A 81 11.13 13.23 -3.45
N GLU A 82 11.03 13.72 -2.21
CA GLU A 82 11.67 14.95 -1.75
C GLU A 82 13.21 14.92 -1.95
N CYS A 83 13.83 13.74 -1.74
CA CYS A 83 15.28 13.59 -1.91
C CYS A 83 15.78 13.95 -3.32
N LEU A 84 14.94 13.81 -4.36
CA LEU A 84 15.31 14.14 -5.75
C LEU A 84 15.36 15.65 -6.04
N ARG A 85 14.87 16.49 -5.12
CA ARG A 85 15.00 17.94 -5.21
C ARG A 85 16.43 18.41 -4.90
N HIS A 86 17.19 17.57 -4.22
CA HIS A 86 18.57 17.85 -3.86
C HIS A 86 19.54 17.27 -4.88
N ALA A 87 20.31 18.10 -5.53
CA ALA A 87 21.24 17.69 -6.59
C ALA A 87 22.27 16.65 -6.09
N GLU A 88 22.70 16.76 -4.83
CA GLU A 88 23.66 15.85 -4.19
C GLU A 88 23.17 14.41 -4.03
N PHE A 89 21.85 14.16 -4.11
CA PHE A 89 21.26 12.81 -3.97
C PHE A 89 20.77 12.23 -5.28
N LYS A 90 20.59 13.05 -6.32
CA LYS A 90 19.93 12.67 -7.56
C LYS A 90 20.56 11.45 -8.24
N ASP A 91 21.89 11.35 -8.20
CA ASP A 91 22.64 10.25 -8.82
C ASP A 91 23.00 9.13 -7.83
N LYS A 92 22.70 9.33 -6.53
CA LYS A 92 23.02 8.36 -5.46
C LYS A 92 21.82 7.51 -5.04
N VAL A 93 20.62 7.81 -5.53
CA VAL A 93 19.40 7.10 -5.14
C VAL A 93 18.54 6.79 -6.35
N SER A 94 18.01 5.58 -6.39
CA SER A 94 16.98 5.16 -7.33
C SER A 94 15.69 4.87 -6.58
N LEU A 95 14.61 5.57 -6.94
CA LEU A 95 13.28 5.38 -6.38
C LEU A 95 12.40 4.65 -7.37
N GLY A 96 11.84 3.53 -6.96
CA GLY A 96 10.99 2.68 -7.78
C GLY A 96 9.82 2.09 -7.00
N ARG A 97 9.24 1.05 -7.57
CA ARG A 97 8.17 0.24 -6.95
C ARG A 97 8.35 -1.22 -7.36
N VAL A 98 8.07 -2.13 -6.44
CA VAL A 98 8.02 -3.56 -6.72
C VAL A 98 6.69 -3.84 -7.42
N ARG A 99 6.76 -4.31 -8.67
CA ARG A 99 5.59 -4.39 -9.57
C ARG A 99 4.60 -5.48 -9.21
N ASP A 100 5.04 -6.50 -8.52
CA ASP A 100 4.27 -7.69 -8.14
C ASP A 100 3.96 -7.75 -6.63
N HIS A 101 4.25 -6.66 -5.89
CA HIS A 101 3.95 -6.54 -4.48
C HIS A 101 2.94 -5.43 -4.19
N PHE A 102 1.72 -5.82 -3.84
CA PHE A 102 0.61 -4.92 -3.57
C PHE A 102 0.34 -4.82 -2.06
N VAL A 103 0.23 -3.60 -1.57
CA VAL A 103 -0.16 -3.31 -0.19
C VAL A 103 -1.59 -2.80 -0.21
N PHE A 104 -2.54 -3.61 0.30
CA PHE A 104 -3.94 -3.26 0.38
C PHE A 104 -4.27 -2.63 1.73
N GLY A 105 -5.11 -1.59 1.69
CA GLY A 105 -5.78 -1.03 2.85
C GLY A 105 -7.29 -1.16 2.68
N VAL A 106 -7.95 -1.87 3.59
CA VAL A 106 -9.40 -2.10 3.55
C VAL A 106 -10.00 -1.71 4.90
N GLU A 107 -10.97 -0.81 4.88
CA GLU A 107 -11.72 -0.37 6.06
C GLU A 107 -13.14 -0.92 5.99
N SER A 108 -13.51 -1.75 6.97
CA SER A 108 -14.87 -2.28 7.09
C SER A 108 -15.82 -1.25 7.70
N THR A 109 -17.10 -1.27 7.29
CA THR A 109 -18.19 -0.56 7.96
C THR A 109 -18.67 -1.26 9.25
N GLY A 110 -18.03 -2.35 9.66
CA GLY A 110 -18.30 -3.10 10.89
C GLY A 110 -19.16 -4.35 10.72
N GLN A 111 -19.67 -4.62 9.54
CA GLN A 111 -20.52 -5.77 9.25
C GLN A 111 -19.74 -7.10 9.18
N MET A 112 -18.47 -7.03 8.76
CA MET A 112 -17.59 -8.16 8.52
C MET A 112 -16.13 -7.71 8.72
N PRO A 113 -15.20 -8.55 9.22
CA PRO A 113 -13.79 -8.26 9.31
C PRO A 113 -13.18 -7.92 7.95
N SER A 114 -12.18 -7.02 7.92
CA SER A 114 -11.60 -6.51 6.67
C SER A 114 -10.88 -7.57 5.84
N ASP A 115 -10.26 -8.55 6.49
CA ASP A 115 -9.60 -9.70 5.86
C ASP A 115 -10.61 -10.64 5.20
N GLU A 116 -11.74 -10.90 5.87
CA GLU A 116 -12.84 -11.69 5.30
C GLU A 116 -13.48 -10.99 4.10
N LEU A 117 -13.64 -9.66 4.15
CA LEU A 117 -14.14 -8.85 3.04
C LEU A 117 -13.26 -8.99 1.81
N PHE A 118 -11.94 -8.97 1.99
CA PHE A 118 -11.00 -9.15 0.89
C PHE A 118 -11.12 -10.55 0.28
N ILE A 119 -11.15 -11.59 1.11
CA ILE A 119 -11.30 -12.98 0.65
C ILE A 119 -12.63 -13.17 -0.10
N GLU A 120 -13.72 -12.60 0.41
CA GLU A 120 -15.03 -12.70 -0.22
C GLU A 120 -15.07 -11.97 -1.57
N SER A 121 -14.42 -10.82 -1.69
CA SER A 121 -14.30 -10.10 -2.96
C SER A 121 -13.61 -10.96 -4.03
N VAL A 122 -12.56 -11.68 -3.66
CA VAL A 122 -11.86 -12.62 -4.56
C VAL A 122 -12.75 -13.80 -4.95
N ARG A 123 -13.52 -14.35 -4.01
CA ARG A 123 -14.49 -15.43 -4.28
C ARG A 123 -15.56 -14.98 -5.28
N ILE A 124 -16.10 -13.77 -5.09
CA ILE A 124 -17.10 -13.20 -6.01
C ILE A 124 -16.51 -12.99 -7.41
N LEU A 125 -15.30 -12.45 -7.50
CA LEU A 125 -14.61 -12.28 -8.79
C LEU A 125 -14.39 -13.63 -9.49
N ARG A 126 -13.95 -14.65 -8.77
CA ARG A 126 -13.80 -16.02 -9.27
C ARG A 126 -15.13 -16.57 -9.79
N ALA A 127 -16.22 -16.39 -9.03
CA ALA A 127 -17.55 -16.86 -9.44
C ALA A 127 -18.04 -16.16 -10.72
N LYS A 128 -17.79 -14.85 -10.86
CA LYS A 128 -18.07 -14.08 -12.08
C LYS A 128 -17.29 -14.61 -13.28
N ALA A 129 -15.99 -14.87 -13.12
CA ALA A 129 -15.15 -15.43 -14.16
C ALA A 129 -15.62 -16.83 -14.61
N HIS A 130 -16.00 -17.69 -13.68
CA HIS A 130 -16.56 -19.01 -13.99
C HIS A 130 -17.87 -18.91 -14.77
N ARG A 131 -18.79 -18.04 -14.35
CA ARG A 131 -20.05 -17.80 -15.05
C ARG A 131 -19.82 -17.31 -16.47
N PHE A 132 -18.90 -16.35 -16.63
CA PHE A 132 -18.55 -15.85 -17.96
C PHE A 132 -18.00 -16.96 -18.88
N LYS A 133 -17.09 -17.79 -18.37
CA LYS A 133 -16.55 -18.94 -19.10
C LYS A 133 -17.64 -19.93 -19.51
N SER A 134 -18.58 -20.24 -18.64
CA SER A 134 -19.71 -21.13 -18.95
C SER A 134 -20.58 -20.55 -20.04
N ASN A 135 -20.96 -19.28 -19.94
CA ASN A 135 -21.80 -18.63 -20.96
C ASN A 135 -21.12 -18.59 -22.35
N LEU A 136 -19.79 -18.38 -22.39
CA LEU A 136 -19.06 -18.45 -23.67
C LEU A 136 -19.10 -19.85 -24.29
N ALA A 137 -18.98 -20.89 -23.45
CA ALA A 137 -19.05 -22.27 -23.96
C ALA A 137 -20.45 -22.63 -24.52
N ASP A 138 -21.51 -22.03 -23.98
CA ASP A 138 -22.88 -22.23 -24.43
C ASP A 138 -23.18 -21.48 -25.76
N VAL A 139 -22.58 -20.30 -25.96
CA VAL A 139 -22.72 -19.50 -27.18
C VAL A 139 -21.91 -20.10 -28.36
N SER A 140 -20.85 -20.86 -28.07
CA SER A 140 -19.96 -21.48 -29.05
C SER A 140 -20.44 -22.87 -29.53
N ARG A 141 -21.61 -23.32 -29.08
CA ARG A 141 -22.32 -24.53 -29.53
C ARG A 141 -23.43 -24.18 -30.49
#